data_2a9bd2dd15f2ba69f3ca978fe11113f3
#
_entry.id   2a9bd2dd15f2ba69f3ca978fe11113f3
#
_cell.length_a   1.000
_cell.length_b   1.000
_cell.length_c   1.000
_cell.angle_alpha   90.00
_cell.angle_beta   90.00
_cell.angle_gamma   90.00
#
_symmetry.space_group_name_H-M   'P 1'
#
loop_
_entity.id
_entity.type
_entity.pdbx_description
1 polymer ?
#
loop_
_entity_poly.entity_id
_entity_poly.type
_entity_poly.pdbx_seq_one_letter_code
_entity_poly.pdbx_strand_id
1 'polypeptide(L)'
;MSTDINNLLSSLLDQFPGLSDVHISQNKVPAVRFKGEIIISDQERVTEEDFLNFFSQHMTKKELEKYLDDGDMDFAVQVENNRFRTNSFTSSNGHNCVLRVIVSDIPDIKVLNLPKVVEKVLNNHAGLILVTGQTGSGKSTSLAAMIDSINSTRQANIITIEDPIEFMHQNKKSIISQREVGRDTQSFARAIKAALREDPDIILLGELRDYETISLALTAAETGHLVFGTLHTSGASSTINRIIDAYPPQEQAQARSQ
;
A
#
# COMPACT_ATOMS: atom_id res chain seq x y z
N MET A 1 -1.86 -31.87 15.79
CA MET A 1 -2.74 -30.74 16.19
C MET A 1 -2.81 -29.80 14.99
N SER A 2 -3.94 -29.15 14.73
CA SER A 2 -4.05 -28.15 13.68
C SER A 2 -3.29 -26.88 14.11
N THR A 3 -2.42 -26.37 13.27
CA THR A 3 -1.66 -25.14 13.53
C THR A 3 -2.44 -23.95 13.02
N ASP A 4 -2.90 -23.06 13.90
CA ASP A 4 -3.46 -21.78 13.45
C ASP A 4 -2.34 -20.87 12.95
N ILE A 5 -2.34 -20.60 11.65
CA ILE A 5 -1.31 -19.76 11.00
C ILE A 5 -1.33 -18.32 11.57
N ASN A 6 -2.46 -17.79 12.04
CA ASN A 6 -2.48 -16.46 12.67
C ASN A 6 -1.70 -16.46 13.99
N ASN A 7 -1.91 -17.47 14.84
CA ASN A 7 -1.16 -17.63 16.09
C ASN A 7 0.33 -17.89 15.83
N LEU A 8 0.64 -18.66 14.79
CA LEU A 8 2.00 -18.89 14.32
C LEU A 8 2.68 -17.57 13.92
N LEU A 9 2.01 -16.70 13.18
CA LEU A 9 2.53 -15.39 12.76
C LEU A 9 2.79 -14.49 13.96
N SER A 10 1.87 -14.42 14.93
CA SER A 10 2.08 -13.66 16.18
C SER A 10 3.29 -14.17 16.95
N SER A 11 3.41 -15.49 17.10
CA SER A 11 4.55 -16.12 17.79
C SER A 11 5.90 -15.83 17.12
N LEU A 12 5.94 -15.85 15.77
CA LEU A 12 7.16 -15.54 15.01
C LEU A 12 7.56 -14.07 15.11
N LEU A 13 6.59 -13.14 15.14
CA LEU A 13 6.86 -11.72 15.36
C LEU A 13 7.46 -11.44 16.74
N ASP A 14 6.95 -12.13 17.76
CA ASP A 14 7.47 -12.02 19.14
C ASP A 14 8.88 -12.62 19.26
N GLN A 15 9.11 -13.78 18.62
CA GLN A 15 10.41 -14.48 18.65
C GLN A 15 11.49 -13.75 17.84
N PHE A 16 11.12 -13.11 16.75
CA PHE A 16 12.02 -12.40 15.83
C PHE A 16 11.61 -10.94 15.64
N PRO A 17 11.80 -10.04 16.60
CA PRO A 17 11.41 -8.64 16.49
C PRO A 17 12.11 -7.95 15.31
N GLY A 18 11.31 -7.47 14.35
CA GLY A 18 11.83 -6.83 13.12
C GLY A 18 12.16 -7.80 11.99
N LEU A 19 11.60 -9.03 12.00
CA LEU A 19 11.62 -9.90 10.81
C LEU A 19 10.96 -9.19 9.62
N SER A 20 11.45 -9.46 8.41
CA SER A 20 10.91 -8.86 7.19
C SER A 20 9.92 -9.74 6.45
N ASP A 21 10.16 -11.03 6.41
CA ASP A 21 9.32 -11.97 5.67
C ASP A 21 9.16 -13.29 6.44
N VAL A 22 7.98 -13.89 6.35
CA VAL A 22 7.69 -15.25 6.82
C VAL A 22 7.45 -16.14 5.61
N HIS A 23 8.10 -17.28 5.59
CA HIS A 23 7.96 -18.29 4.53
C HIS A 23 7.29 -19.54 5.12
N ILE A 24 6.11 -19.85 4.64
CA ILE A 24 5.34 -21.03 5.05
C ILE A 24 5.18 -21.94 3.84
N SER A 25 5.50 -23.22 3.99
CA SER A 25 5.32 -24.25 2.96
C SER A 25 4.57 -25.43 3.57
N GLN A 26 3.66 -26.01 2.81
CA GLN A 26 2.88 -27.17 3.22
C GLN A 26 3.79 -28.33 3.67
N ASN A 27 3.47 -28.92 4.81
CA ASN A 27 4.18 -30.02 5.46
C ASN A 27 5.65 -29.70 5.85
N LYS A 28 6.02 -28.42 5.89
CA LYS A 28 7.35 -27.97 6.35
C LYS A 28 7.25 -27.05 7.57
N VAL A 29 8.36 -26.97 8.28
CA VAL A 29 8.55 -26.00 9.35
C VAL A 29 8.67 -24.60 8.71
N PRO A 30 7.98 -23.58 9.23
CA PRO A 30 8.10 -22.20 8.75
C PRO A 30 9.51 -21.64 8.89
N ALA A 31 9.87 -20.74 8.00
CA ALA A 31 11.13 -20.00 8.07
C ALA A 31 10.85 -18.49 8.05
N VAL A 32 11.76 -17.71 8.62
CA VAL A 32 11.68 -16.26 8.64
C VAL A 32 12.91 -15.64 7.99
N ARG A 33 12.74 -14.47 7.37
CA ARG A 33 13.85 -13.62 7.00
C ARG A 33 14.07 -12.59 8.10
N PHE A 34 15.17 -12.74 8.81
CA PHE A 34 15.54 -11.87 9.92
C PHE A 34 16.94 -11.31 9.70
N LYS A 35 17.09 -9.99 9.71
CA LYS A 35 18.37 -9.29 9.43
C LYS A 35 19.05 -9.73 8.13
N GLY A 36 18.23 -10.04 7.10
CA GLY A 36 18.69 -10.48 5.78
C GLY A 36 18.92 -11.98 5.61
N GLU A 37 18.99 -12.74 6.70
CA GLU A 37 19.23 -14.19 6.66
C GLU A 37 17.92 -14.98 6.79
N ILE A 38 17.89 -16.18 6.19
CA ILE A 38 16.77 -17.12 6.37
C ILE A 38 17.06 -18.01 7.57
N ILE A 39 16.16 -17.99 8.54
CA ILE A 39 16.21 -18.81 9.75
C ILE A 39 15.01 -19.75 9.75
N ILE A 40 15.25 -21.05 9.90
CA ILE A 40 14.19 -22.04 10.11
C ILE A 40 13.75 -21.92 11.56
N SER A 41 12.43 -21.74 11.80
CA SER A 41 11.88 -21.64 13.15
C SER A 41 11.85 -22.99 13.87
N ASP A 42 11.50 -22.95 15.13
CA ASP A 42 11.21 -24.13 15.97
C ASP A 42 9.71 -24.48 16.04
N GLN A 43 8.91 -23.84 15.19
CA GLN A 43 7.46 -24.00 15.15
C GLN A 43 7.05 -25.35 14.52
N GLU A 44 5.79 -25.73 14.67
CA GLU A 44 5.24 -26.94 14.08
C GLU A 44 5.09 -26.82 12.55
N ARG A 45 4.97 -27.95 11.89
CA ARG A 45 4.73 -28.01 10.45
C ARG A 45 3.29 -27.59 10.13
N VAL A 46 3.14 -26.84 9.07
CA VAL A 46 1.83 -26.36 8.60
C VAL A 46 1.26 -27.35 7.60
N THR A 47 0.07 -27.87 7.86
CA THR A 47 -0.64 -28.85 7.02
C THR A 47 -1.44 -28.16 5.91
N GLU A 48 -1.97 -28.94 4.96
CA GLU A 48 -2.90 -28.44 3.95
C GLU A 48 -4.19 -27.86 4.57
N GLU A 49 -4.74 -28.52 5.61
CA GLU A 49 -5.91 -28.07 6.31
C GLU A 49 -5.69 -26.70 6.97
N ASP A 50 -4.51 -26.47 7.56
CA ASP A 50 -4.13 -25.19 8.16
C ASP A 50 -4.10 -24.08 7.10
N PHE A 51 -3.56 -24.35 5.88
CA PHE A 51 -3.58 -23.41 4.78
C PHE A 51 -5.00 -23.08 4.31
N LEU A 52 -5.85 -24.07 4.10
CA LEU A 52 -7.23 -23.86 3.65
C LEU A 52 -8.03 -23.06 4.68
N ASN A 53 -7.84 -23.33 5.97
CA ASN A 53 -8.44 -22.56 7.05
C ASN A 53 -7.96 -21.10 7.03
N PHE A 54 -6.66 -20.88 6.87
CA PHE A 54 -6.06 -19.54 6.78
C PHE A 54 -6.60 -18.78 5.55
N PHE A 55 -6.65 -19.39 4.38
CA PHE A 55 -7.18 -18.78 3.17
C PHE A 55 -8.66 -18.41 3.33
N SER A 56 -9.47 -19.27 3.93
CA SER A 56 -10.89 -19.01 4.16
C SER A 56 -11.15 -17.81 5.09
N GLN A 57 -10.21 -17.49 5.97
CA GLN A 57 -10.29 -16.33 6.88
C GLN A 57 -9.86 -15.01 6.22
N HIS A 58 -8.92 -15.06 5.27
CA HIS A 58 -8.27 -13.87 4.73
C HIS A 58 -8.59 -13.58 3.26
N MET A 59 -9.06 -14.55 2.50
CA MET A 59 -9.51 -14.38 1.12
C MET A 59 -11.02 -14.30 1.04
N THR A 60 -11.54 -13.50 0.14
CA THR A 60 -12.93 -13.59 -0.27
C THR A 60 -13.19 -14.91 -1.00
N LYS A 61 -14.43 -15.36 -1.06
CA LYS A 61 -14.78 -16.59 -1.79
C LYS A 61 -14.30 -16.58 -3.24
N LYS A 62 -14.38 -15.43 -3.91
CA LYS A 62 -13.92 -15.25 -5.29
C LYS A 62 -12.40 -15.31 -5.42
N GLU A 63 -11.68 -14.76 -4.46
CA GLU A 63 -10.20 -14.83 -4.43
C GLU A 63 -9.71 -16.26 -4.17
N LEU A 64 -10.38 -16.98 -3.27
CA LEU A 64 -10.04 -18.37 -3.00
C LEU A 64 -10.31 -19.27 -4.23
N GLU A 65 -11.47 -19.11 -4.89
CA GLU A 65 -11.78 -19.82 -6.14
C GLU A 65 -10.69 -19.52 -7.20
N LYS A 66 -10.33 -18.25 -7.39
CA LYS A 66 -9.29 -17.85 -8.34
C LYS A 66 -7.93 -18.44 -7.99
N TYR A 67 -7.54 -18.43 -6.70
CA TYR A 67 -6.29 -19.04 -6.26
C TYR A 67 -6.22 -20.54 -6.56
N LEU A 68 -7.33 -21.25 -6.33
CA LEU A 68 -7.42 -22.69 -6.60
C LEU A 68 -7.33 -23.02 -8.10
N ASP A 69 -7.78 -22.11 -8.98
CA ASP A 69 -7.73 -22.25 -10.44
C ASP A 69 -6.37 -21.83 -11.01
N ASP A 70 -5.86 -20.64 -10.62
CA ASP A 70 -4.66 -20.01 -11.18
C ASP A 70 -3.36 -20.51 -10.51
N GLY A 71 -3.44 -20.93 -9.24
CA GLY A 71 -2.32 -21.45 -8.47
C GLY A 71 -1.46 -20.36 -7.82
N ASP A 72 -1.79 -19.08 -7.95
CA ASP A 72 -1.13 -17.97 -7.27
C ASP A 72 -2.10 -16.83 -6.95
N MET A 73 -1.85 -16.10 -5.85
CA MET A 73 -2.66 -14.96 -5.42
C MET A 73 -1.87 -14.02 -4.49
N ASP A 74 -1.95 -12.73 -4.77
CA ASP A 74 -1.55 -11.68 -3.84
C ASP A 74 -2.76 -11.20 -3.03
N PHE A 75 -2.61 -11.10 -1.71
CA PHE A 75 -3.63 -10.56 -0.81
C PHE A 75 -3.01 -9.99 0.46
N ALA A 76 -3.79 -9.21 1.20
CA ALA A 76 -3.35 -8.66 2.48
C ALA A 76 -3.89 -9.49 3.64
N VAL A 77 -3.05 -9.71 4.64
CA VAL A 77 -3.40 -10.40 5.89
C VAL A 77 -3.23 -9.43 7.05
N GLN A 78 -4.23 -9.37 7.93
CA GLN A 78 -4.17 -8.62 9.18
C GLN A 78 -4.18 -9.62 10.34
N VAL A 79 -3.12 -9.60 11.15
CA VAL A 79 -3.03 -10.40 12.39
C VAL A 79 -2.72 -9.43 13.53
N GLU A 80 -3.67 -9.27 14.44
CA GLU A 80 -3.61 -8.28 15.51
C GLU A 80 -3.30 -6.86 14.95
N ASN A 81 -2.19 -6.25 15.39
CA ASN A 81 -1.75 -4.94 14.93
C ASN A 81 -0.79 -5.01 13.74
N ASN A 82 -0.47 -6.21 13.24
CA ASN A 82 0.49 -6.41 12.17
C ASN A 82 -0.23 -6.71 10.84
N ARG A 83 0.18 -6.02 9.79
CA ARG A 83 -0.29 -6.26 8.44
C ARG A 83 0.79 -6.93 7.61
N PHE A 84 0.39 -7.87 6.77
CA PHE A 84 1.26 -8.59 5.86
C PHE A 84 0.77 -8.43 4.42
N ARG A 85 1.70 -8.18 3.51
CA ARG A 85 1.49 -8.46 2.10
C ARG A 85 1.83 -9.92 1.87
N THR A 86 0.87 -10.69 1.42
CA THR A 86 0.99 -12.13 1.25
C THR A 86 0.90 -12.49 -0.21
N ASN A 87 1.89 -13.23 -0.71
CA ASN A 87 1.80 -13.95 -1.96
C ASN A 87 1.67 -15.44 -1.64
N SER A 88 0.57 -16.05 -2.06
CA SER A 88 0.37 -17.50 -2.00
C SER A 88 0.52 -18.12 -3.36
N PHE A 89 1.19 -19.27 -3.42
CA PHE A 89 1.39 -19.99 -4.66
C PHE A 89 1.44 -21.50 -4.44
N THR A 90 1.11 -22.26 -5.48
CA THR A 90 1.20 -23.73 -5.48
C THR A 90 2.56 -24.18 -6.03
N SER A 91 3.08 -25.27 -5.50
CA SER A 91 4.29 -25.93 -5.99
C SER A 91 4.11 -27.43 -5.94
N SER A 92 5.14 -28.18 -6.34
CA SER A 92 5.15 -29.66 -6.24
C SER A 92 4.93 -30.18 -4.81
N ASN A 93 5.12 -29.34 -3.80
CA ASN A 93 4.94 -29.68 -2.39
C ASN A 93 3.59 -29.20 -1.80
N GLY A 94 2.68 -28.70 -2.62
CA GLY A 94 1.41 -28.12 -2.20
C GLY A 94 1.44 -26.60 -2.04
N HIS A 95 0.67 -26.09 -1.10
CA HIS A 95 0.52 -24.65 -0.85
C HIS A 95 1.76 -24.02 -0.22
N ASN A 96 2.03 -22.79 -0.61
CA ASN A 96 3.12 -21.97 -0.06
C ASN A 96 2.62 -20.53 0.13
N CYS A 97 3.15 -19.84 1.15
CA CYS A 97 2.94 -18.42 1.37
C CYS A 97 4.28 -17.73 1.69
N VAL A 98 4.46 -16.56 1.10
CA VAL A 98 5.46 -15.60 1.54
C VAL A 98 4.71 -14.38 2.07
N LEU A 99 4.88 -14.10 3.36
CA LEU A 99 4.20 -13.01 4.05
C LEU A 99 5.25 -11.95 4.41
N ARG A 100 5.20 -10.82 3.76
CA ARG A 100 6.04 -9.66 4.07
C ARG A 100 5.38 -8.81 5.14
N VAL A 101 6.09 -8.56 6.22
CA VAL A 101 5.62 -7.66 7.29
C VAL A 101 5.56 -6.24 6.76
N ILE A 102 4.39 -5.62 6.86
CA ILE A 102 4.20 -4.21 6.59
C ILE A 102 4.35 -3.48 7.92
N VAL A 103 5.33 -2.58 7.99
CA VAL A 103 5.56 -1.79 9.21
C VAL A 103 4.36 -0.88 9.41
N SER A 104 3.62 -1.09 10.52
CA SER A 104 2.39 -0.34 10.82
C SER A 104 2.67 1.03 11.45
N ASP A 105 3.86 1.22 12.02
CA ASP A 105 4.21 2.46 12.69
C ASP A 105 4.60 3.54 11.67
N ILE A 106 3.73 4.54 11.56
CA ILE A 106 3.99 5.71 10.73
C ILE A 106 4.95 6.61 11.50
N PRO A 107 6.17 6.87 10.96
CA PRO A 107 7.13 7.74 11.64
C PRO A 107 6.62 9.18 11.67
N ASP A 108 6.93 9.90 12.77
CA ASP A 108 6.67 11.36 12.82
C ASP A 108 7.45 12.05 11.69
N ILE A 109 6.78 12.95 10.98
CA ILE A 109 7.37 13.70 9.86
C ILE A 109 8.69 14.41 10.23
N LYS A 110 8.83 14.81 11.50
CA LYS A 110 10.03 15.46 12.03
C LYS A 110 11.25 14.54 12.06
N VAL A 111 11.03 13.22 12.26
CA VAL A 111 12.11 12.23 12.31
C VAL A 111 12.68 11.94 10.93
N LEU A 112 11.88 12.15 9.88
CA LEU A 112 12.26 11.87 8.49
C LEU A 112 13.20 12.91 7.89
N ASN A 113 13.50 14.01 8.59
CA ASN A 113 14.34 15.10 8.10
C ASN A 113 13.95 15.62 6.71
N LEU A 114 12.65 15.68 6.43
CA LEU A 114 12.14 16.19 5.16
C LEU A 114 12.45 17.70 5.03
N PRO A 115 12.59 18.23 3.80
CA PRO A 115 12.80 19.65 3.59
C PRO A 115 11.70 20.50 4.23
N LYS A 116 12.03 21.64 4.84
CA LYS A 116 11.07 22.54 5.52
C LYS A 116 9.90 23.00 4.64
N VAL A 117 10.08 22.98 3.31
CA VAL A 117 9.00 23.28 2.36
C VAL A 117 7.83 22.31 2.50
N VAL A 118 8.08 21.07 2.90
CA VAL A 118 7.04 20.05 3.09
C VAL A 118 6.01 20.55 4.12
N GLU A 119 6.45 21.07 5.28
CA GLU A 119 5.53 21.60 6.29
C GLU A 119 4.64 22.73 5.77
N LYS A 120 5.15 23.53 4.80
CA LYS A 120 4.36 24.60 4.19
C LYS A 120 3.31 24.06 3.24
N VAL A 121 3.67 23.11 2.38
CA VAL A 121 2.74 22.56 1.36
C VAL A 121 1.64 21.70 1.98
N LEU A 122 1.85 21.12 3.16
CA LEU A 122 0.80 20.39 3.89
C LEU A 122 -0.34 21.30 4.39
N ASN A 123 -0.12 22.61 4.44
CA ASN A 123 -1.14 23.59 4.80
C ASN A 123 -1.95 24.10 3.59
N ASN A 124 -1.59 23.72 2.38
CA ASN A 124 -2.34 24.11 1.20
C ASN A 124 -3.74 23.48 1.23
N HIS A 125 -4.69 24.16 0.61
CA HIS A 125 -6.06 23.65 0.48
C HIS A 125 -6.26 22.89 -0.83
N ALA A 126 -5.51 23.23 -1.86
CA ALA A 126 -5.60 22.59 -3.18
C ALA A 126 -4.22 22.55 -3.84
N GLY A 127 -4.09 21.69 -4.84
CA GLY A 127 -2.89 21.53 -5.66
C GLY A 127 -2.39 20.08 -5.70
N LEU A 128 -1.39 19.83 -6.52
CA LEU A 128 -0.79 18.51 -6.69
C LEU A 128 0.61 18.46 -6.03
N ILE A 129 0.80 17.53 -5.12
CA ILE A 129 2.08 17.25 -4.46
C ILE A 129 2.57 15.88 -4.94
N LEU A 130 3.76 15.85 -5.53
CA LEU A 130 4.36 14.63 -6.07
C LEU A 130 5.58 14.22 -5.26
N VAL A 131 5.58 12.99 -4.76
CA VAL A 131 6.74 12.37 -4.13
C VAL A 131 7.35 11.37 -5.11
N THR A 132 8.59 11.61 -5.52
CA THR A 132 9.21 10.85 -6.60
C THR A 132 10.51 10.19 -6.15
N GLY A 133 10.86 9.08 -6.79
CA GLY A 133 12.08 8.33 -6.49
C GLY A 133 11.96 6.86 -6.87
N GLN A 134 13.06 6.13 -6.79
CA GLN A 134 13.10 4.70 -7.06
C GLN A 134 12.34 3.90 -5.99
N THR A 135 12.06 2.62 -6.28
CA THR A 135 11.52 1.68 -5.27
C THR A 135 12.47 1.60 -4.08
N GLY A 136 11.94 1.60 -2.87
CA GLY A 136 12.73 1.59 -1.63
C GLY A 136 13.35 2.94 -1.23
N SER A 137 13.07 4.05 -1.93
CA SER A 137 13.58 5.38 -1.58
C SER A 137 12.82 6.08 -0.44
N GLY A 138 11.80 5.45 0.13
CA GLY A 138 11.01 6.01 1.23
C GLY A 138 9.81 6.86 0.79
N LYS A 139 9.33 6.74 -0.47
CA LYS A 139 8.16 7.49 -0.96
C LYS A 139 6.90 7.25 -0.11
N SER A 140 6.52 5.99 0.05
CA SER A 140 5.33 5.61 0.82
C SER A 140 5.45 6.01 2.29
N THR A 141 6.62 5.83 2.89
CA THR A 141 6.90 6.27 4.27
C THR A 141 6.75 7.78 4.42
N SER A 142 7.30 8.55 3.47
CA SER A 142 7.18 10.02 3.47
C SER A 142 5.74 10.47 3.30
N LEU A 143 4.99 9.85 2.38
CA LEU A 143 3.57 10.15 2.17
C LEU A 143 2.73 9.80 3.39
N ALA A 144 2.94 8.62 3.98
CA ALA A 144 2.24 8.22 5.20
C ALA A 144 2.48 9.23 6.33
N ALA A 145 3.72 9.66 6.54
CA ALA A 145 4.06 10.69 7.54
C ALA A 145 3.42 12.05 7.24
N MET A 146 3.34 12.45 5.97
CA MET A 146 2.67 13.68 5.55
C MET A 146 1.16 13.61 5.84
N ILE A 147 0.50 12.53 5.44
CA ILE A 147 -0.92 12.29 5.70
C ILE A 147 -1.21 12.22 7.20
N ASP A 148 -0.38 11.53 7.98
CA ASP A 148 -0.55 11.44 9.42
C ASP A 148 -0.36 12.80 10.12
N SER A 149 0.56 13.63 9.64
CA SER A 149 0.74 15.01 10.10
C SER A 149 -0.52 15.85 9.84
N ILE A 150 -1.11 15.76 8.65
CA ILE A 150 -2.37 16.43 8.32
C ILE A 150 -3.50 15.90 9.21
N ASN A 151 -3.66 14.59 9.30
CA ASN A 151 -4.66 13.90 10.12
C ASN A 151 -4.60 14.33 11.60
N SER A 152 -3.40 14.61 12.11
CA SER A 152 -3.19 15.05 13.48
C SER A 152 -3.48 16.54 13.71
N THR A 153 -3.50 17.37 12.65
CA THR A 153 -3.56 18.83 12.76
C THR A 153 -4.81 19.46 12.16
N ARG A 154 -5.37 18.87 11.09
CA ARG A 154 -6.49 19.40 10.32
C ARG A 154 -7.77 18.56 10.51
N GLN A 155 -8.91 19.22 10.44
CA GLN A 155 -10.22 18.58 10.31
C GLN A 155 -10.54 18.47 8.82
N ALA A 156 -10.33 17.31 8.23
CA ALA A 156 -10.44 17.07 6.81
C ALA A 156 -10.98 15.66 6.51
N ASN A 157 -11.58 15.48 5.34
CA ASN A 157 -11.88 14.18 4.79
C ASN A 157 -10.75 13.76 3.85
N ILE A 158 -10.05 12.70 4.21
CA ILE A 158 -8.89 12.17 3.49
C ILE A 158 -9.27 10.85 2.85
N ILE A 159 -9.11 10.73 1.54
CA ILE A 159 -9.33 9.47 0.80
C ILE A 159 -7.99 9.02 0.23
N THR A 160 -7.60 7.79 0.52
CA THR A 160 -6.42 7.18 -0.10
C THR A 160 -6.84 6.06 -1.06
N ILE A 161 -6.12 5.94 -2.17
CA ILE A 161 -6.29 4.90 -3.19
C ILE A 161 -4.90 4.32 -3.45
N GLU A 162 -4.69 3.07 -3.09
CA GLU A 162 -3.37 2.45 -3.01
C GLU A 162 -3.34 1.04 -3.62
N ASP A 163 -2.16 0.54 -3.98
CA ASP A 163 -1.98 -0.78 -4.58
C ASP A 163 -0.61 -1.40 -4.17
N PRO A 164 -0.56 -2.12 -3.03
CA PRO A 164 -1.54 -2.19 -1.94
C PRO A 164 -1.40 -1.04 -0.92
N ILE A 165 -2.26 -1.01 0.12
CA ILE A 165 -2.09 -0.12 1.28
C ILE A 165 -0.86 -0.56 2.06
N GLU A 166 0.15 0.34 2.18
CA GLU A 166 1.38 0.06 2.93
C GLU A 166 1.30 0.50 4.40
N PHE A 167 0.53 1.54 4.72
CA PHE A 167 0.37 2.07 6.08
C PHE A 167 -1.10 2.24 6.42
N MET A 168 -1.53 1.71 7.56
CA MET A 168 -2.88 1.90 8.07
C MET A 168 -2.96 3.15 8.95
N HIS A 169 -3.82 4.09 8.56
CA HIS A 169 -4.10 5.30 9.33
C HIS A 169 -5.29 5.12 10.26
N GLN A 170 -5.16 5.61 11.48
CA GLN A 170 -6.28 5.75 12.42
C GLN A 170 -6.85 7.16 12.31
N ASN A 171 -8.17 7.32 12.43
CA ASN A 171 -8.80 8.64 12.49
C ASN A 171 -8.31 9.41 13.72
N LYS A 172 -7.86 10.66 13.52
CA LYS A 172 -7.45 11.58 14.59
C LYS A 172 -8.33 12.82 14.54
N LYS A 173 -7.86 13.93 13.96
CA LYS A 173 -8.68 15.12 13.69
C LYS A 173 -9.41 15.02 12.36
N SER A 174 -8.85 14.31 11.40
CA SER A 174 -9.47 14.00 10.11
C SER A 174 -10.18 12.64 10.15
N ILE A 175 -11.08 12.43 9.22
CA ILE A 175 -11.57 11.10 8.85
C ILE A 175 -10.76 10.60 7.66
N ILE A 176 -10.36 9.33 7.70
CA ILE A 176 -9.57 8.70 6.63
C ILE A 176 -10.28 7.47 6.11
N SER A 177 -10.47 7.43 4.81
CA SER A 177 -10.98 6.28 4.08
C SER A 177 -9.89 5.75 3.14
N GLN A 178 -9.36 4.57 3.42
CA GLN A 178 -8.33 3.93 2.60
C GLN A 178 -8.95 2.85 1.72
N ARG A 179 -8.61 2.86 0.43
CA ARG A 179 -9.13 1.93 -0.57
C ARG A 179 -7.99 1.25 -1.30
N GLU A 180 -8.01 -0.07 -1.34
CA GLU A 180 -7.03 -0.89 -2.03
C GLU A 180 -7.55 -1.29 -3.42
N VAL A 181 -6.73 -1.07 -4.45
CA VAL A 181 -7.05 -1.50 -5.81
C VAL A 181 -7.01 -3.03 -5.90
N GLY A 182 -7.98 -3.60 -6.58
CA GLY A 182 -8.15 -5.05 -6.67
C GLY A 182 -9.06 -5.63 -5.59
N ARG A 183 -9.09 -5.03 -4.39
CA ARG A 183 -9.92 -5.45 -3.26
C ARG A 183 -11.16 -4.57 -3.09
N ASP A 184 -10.96 -3.28 -2.86
CA ASP A 184 -12.04 -2.33 -2.52
C ASP A 184 -12.52 -1.55 -3.76
N THR A 185 -11.71 -1.51 -4.79
CA THR A 185 -12.00 -0.86 -6.08
C THR A 185 -11.31 -1.60 -7.23
N GLN A 186 -11.86 -1.48 -8.42
CA GLN A 186 -11.36 -2.19 -9.61
C GLN A 186 -10.14 -1.53 -10.24
N SER A 187 -9.97 -0.21 -10.10
CA SER A 187 -8.86 0.54 -10.68
C SER A 187 -8.71 1.90 -10.01
N PHE A 188 -7.52 2.50 -10.15
CA PHE A 188 -7.25 3.88 -9.73
C PHE A 188 -8.24 4.88 -10.33
N ALA A 189 -8.41 4.87 -11.64
CA ALA A 189 -9.29 5.81 -12.35
C ALA A 189 -10.74 5.73 -11.85
N ARG A 190 -11.27 4.51 -11.63
CA ARG A 190 -12.61 4.33 -11.07
C ARG A 190 -12.73 4.87 -9.66
N ALA A 191 -11.72 4.62 -8.83
CA ALA A 191 -11.70 5.07 -7.45
C ALA A 191 -11.60 6.60 -7.34
N ILE A 192 -10.77 7.26 -8.17
CA ILE A 192 -10.66 8.72 -8.21
C ILE A 192 -12.00 9.34 -8.63
N LYS A 193 -12.63 8.82 -9.70
CA LYS A 193 -13.96 9.29 -10.13
C LYS A 193 -15.04 9.13 -9.05
N ALA A 194 -14.94 8.11 -8.20
CA ALA A 194 -15.83 7.95 -7.06
C ALA A 194 -15.49 8.93 -5.95
N ALA A 195 -14.22 9.04 -5.59
CA ALA A 195 -13.70 9.92 -4.53
C ALA A 195 -14.14 11.37 -4.71
N LEU A 196 -14.12 11.90 -5.94
CA LEU A 196 -14.60 13.25 -6.26
C LEU A 196 -16.09 13.53 -5.91
N ARG A 197 -16.85 12.50 -5.55
CA ARG A 197 -18.26 12.60 -5.08
C ARG A 197 -18.43 12.21 -3.62
N GLU A 198 -17.33 11.97 -2.92
CA GLU A 198 -17.28 11.50 -1.54
C GLU A 198 -16.84 12.65 -0.59
N ASP A 199 -16.99 13.91 -1.05
CA ASP A 199 -16.65 15.15 -0.30
C ASP A 199 -15.19 15.15 0.23
N PRO A 200 -14.18 14.87 -0.61
CA PRO A 200 -12.79 14.83 -0.16
C PRO A 200 -12.20 16.24 -0.05
N ASP A 201 -11.43 16.50 0.99
CA ASP A 201 -10.50 17.63 1.04
C ASP A 201 -9.14 17.23 0.48
N ILE A 202 -8.75 15.98 0.74
CA ILE A 202 -7.43 15.44 0.41
C ILE A 202 -7.56 14.08 -0.23
N ILE A 203 -6.84 13.87 -1.33
CA ILE A 203 -6.79 12.59 -2.03
C ILE A 203 -5.33 12.14 -2.14
N LEU A 204 -5.02 10.92 -1.67
CA LEU A 204 -3.73 10.29 -1.90
C LEU A 204 -3.87 9.20 -2.96
N LEU A 205 -3.01 9.25 -3.97
CA LEU A 205 -2.89 8.27 -5.05
C LEU A 205 -1.56 7.56 -4.92
N GLY A 206 -1.60 6.28 -4.61
CA GLY A 206 -0.40 5.47 -4.35
C GLY A 206 0.62 5.55 -5.49
N GLU A 207 0.16 5.50 -6.74
CA GLU A 207 1.01 5.67 -7.92
C GLU A 207 0.23 6.23 -9.12
N LEU A 208 0.88 7.13 -9.87
CA LEU A 208 0.39 7.72 -11.13
C LEU A 208 1.10 7.04 -12.32
N ARG A 209 0.49 6.01 -12.92
CA ARG A 209 1.13 5.20 -13.98
C ARG A 209 0.72 5.57 -15.38
N ASP A 210 -0.54 5.91 -15.58
CA ASP A 210 -1.17 6.07 -16.88
C ASP A 210 -1.82 7.44 -17.07
N TYR A 211 -2.13 7.76 -18.32
CA TYR A 211 -2.75 9.02 -18.71
C TYR A 211 -4.05 9.31 -17.95
N GLU A 212 -4.95 8.33 -17.84
CA GLU A 212 -6.26 8.54 -17.22
C GLU A 212 -6.13 8.92 -15.75
N THR A 213 -5.27 8.20 -15.00
CA THR A 213 -5.01 8.47 -13.59
C THR A 213 -4.34 9.83 -13.39
N ILE A 214 -3.36 10.19 -14.23
CA ILE A 214 -2.67 11.49 -14.18
C ILE A 214 -3.64 12.62 -14.47
N SER A 215 -4.45 12.52 -15.52
CA SER A 215 -5.43 13.55 -15.91
C SER A 215 -6.49 13.78 -14.82
N LEU A 216 -6.97 12.70 -14.20
CA LEU A 216 -7.92 12.80 -13.09
C LEU A 216 -7.29 13.43 -11.83
N ALA A 217 -6.02 13.13 -11.54
CA ALA A 217 -5.29 13.75 -10.43
C ALA A 217 -5.10 15.26 -10.63
N LEU A 218 -4.73 15.69 -11.83
CA LEU A 218 -4.63 17.11 -12.19
C LEU A 218 -5.99 17.80 -12.08
N THR A 219 -7.04 17.21 -12.65
CA THR A 219 -8.41 17.75 -12.56
C THR A 219 -8.86 17.90 -11.11
N ALA A 220 -8.59 16.90 -10.25
CA ALA A 220 -8.91 16.99 -8.83
C ALA A 220 -8.18 18.15 -8.16
N ALA A 221 -6.89 18.33 -8.44
CA ALA A 221 -6.08 19.42 -7.90
C ALA A 221 -6.57 20.81 -8.36
N GLU A 222 -6.97 20.94 -9.62
CA GLU A 222 -7.52 22.19 -10.20
C GLU A 222 -8.91 22.53 -9.64
N THR A 223 -9.69 21.49 -9.30
CA THR A 223 -11.06 21.67 -8.78
C THR A 223 -11.14 21.87 -7.27
N GLY A 224 -10.01 22.10 -6.58
CA GLY A 224 -9.99 22.54 -5.20
C GLY A 224 -9.55 21.49 -4.18
N HIS A 225 -9.04 20.34 -4.62
CA HIS A 225 -8.58 19.28 -3.72
C HIS A 225 -7.05 19.31 -3.54
N LEU A 226 -6.56 18.94 -2.38
CA LEU A 226 -5.14 18.69 -2.18
C LEU A 226 -4.83 17.23 -2.55
N VAL A 227 -4.11 17.05 -3.65
CA VAL A 227 -3.81 15.72 -4.19
C VAL A 227 -2.35 15.36 -3.95
N PHE A 228 -2.12 14.17 -3.41
CA PHE A 228 -0.80 13.56 -3.27
C PHE A 228 -0.67 12.40 -4.25
N GLY A 229 0.50 12.25 -4.84
CA GLY A 229 0.77 11.12 -5.74
C GLY A 229 2.23 10.73 -5.78
N THR A 230 2.52 9.52 -6.29
CA THR A 230 3.90 9.10 -6.54
C THR A 230 4.18 8.85 -8.02
N LEU A 231 5.45 9.05 -8.39
CA LEU A 231 6.01 8.62 -9.66
C LEU A 231 7.42 8.03 -9.46
N HIS A 232 7.79 7.12 -10.36
CA HIS A 232 9.14 6.52 -10.39
C HIS A 232 10.08 7.33 -11.29
N THR A 233 10.34 8.58 -10.92
CA THR A 233 11.25 9.48 -11.62
C THR A 233 12.37 9.95 -10.71
N SER A 234 13.51 10.34 -11.26
CA SER A 234 14.71 10.67 -10.51
C SER A 234 14.88 12.17 -10.18
N GLY A 235 13.87 13.00 -10.49
CA GLY A 235 13.94 14.45 -10.20
C GLY A 235 12.74 15.23 -10.73
N ALA A 236 12.59 16.47 -10.30
CA ALA A 236 11.44 17.31 -10.63
C ALA A 236 11.23 17.52 -12.15
N SER A 237 12.31 17.82 -12.88
CA SER A 237 12.23 18.04 -14.34
C SER A 237 11.78 16.78 -15.08
N SER A 238 12.34 15.62 -14.74
CA SER A 238 11.95 14.34 -15.34
C SER A 238 10.50 13.94 -14.96
N THR A 239 10.02 14.37 -13.80
CA THR A 239 8.64 14.16 -13.37
C THR A 239 7.65 14.94 -14.24
N ILE A 240 7.91 16.21 -14.48
CA ILE A 240 7.08 17.05 -15.36
C ILE A 240 7.04 16.45 -16.76
N ASN A 241 8.19 16.10 -17.33
CA ASN A 241 8.24 15.47 -18.64
C ASN A 241 7.46 14.15 -18.68
N ARG A 242 7.59 13.30 -17.63
CA ARG A 242 6.86 12.04 -17.54
C ARG A 242 5.34 12.22 -17.51
N ILE A 243 4.86 13.26 -16.83
CA ILE A 243 3.44 13.63 -16.82
C ILE A 243 3.00 14.03 -18.23
N ILE A 244 3.74 14.94 -18.88
CA ILE A 244 3.42 15.42 -20.24
C ILE A 244 3.46 14.28 -21.26
N ASP A 245 4.47 13.42 -21.20
CA ASP A 245 4.65 12.28 -22.10
C ASP A 245 3.55 11.21 -21.95
N ALA A 246 2.83 11.18 -20.83
CA ALA A 246 1.68 10.31 -20.64
C ALA A 246 0.46 10.78 -21.46
N TYR A 247 0.39 12.06 -21.83
CA TYR A 247 -0.70 12.60 -22.65
C TYR A 247 -0.52 12.27 -24.13
N PRO A 248 -1.64 12.11 -24.88
CA PRO A 248 -1.59 12.03 -26.33
C PRO A 248 -0.87 13.24 -26.93
N PRO A 249 -0.10 13.09 -28.03
CA PRO A 249 0.71 14.18 -28.58
C PRO A 249 -0.04 15.49 -28.84
N GLN A 250 -1.31 15.42 -29.23
CA GLN A 250 -2.17 16.57 -29.48
C GLN A 250 -2.60 17.32 -28.20
N GLU A 251 -2.50 16.70 -27.03
CA GLU A 251 -2.92 17.25 -25.74
C GLU A 251 -1.71 17.70 -24.88
N GLN A 252 -0.49 17.35 -25.26
CA GLN A 252 0.73 17.67 -24.48
C GLN A 252 0.95 19.16 -24.30
N ALA A 253 0.59 19.98 -25.31
CA ALA A 253 0.69 21.43 -25.18
C ALA A 253 -0.27 21.99 -24.11
N GLN A 254 -1.47 21.44 -24.00
CA GLN A 254 -2.43 21.79 -22.96
C GLN A 254 -1.95 21.29 -21.58
N ALA A 255 -1.47 20.06 -21.48
CA ALA A 255 -0.92 19.51 -20.24
C ALA A 255 0.26 20.32 -19.68
N ARG A 256 1.03 21.01 -20.54
CA ARG A 256 2.10 21.92 -20.11
C ARG A 256 1.61 23.22 -19.50
N SER A 257 0.36 23.61 -19.72
CA SER A 257 -0.23 24.84 -19.21
C SER A 257 -1.02 24.64 -17.92
N GLN A 258 -1.28 23.40 -17.56
CA GLN A 258 -1.85 22.99 -16.28
C GLN A 258 -0.75 22.90 -15.20
#